data_7c2db6ed3c20c3b9fd38401881055fb2
#
_entry.id   7c2db6ed3c20c3b9fd38401881055fb2
#
_cell.length_a   1.000
_cell.length_b   1.000
_cell.length_c   1.000
_cell.angle_alpha   90.00
_cell.angle_beta   90.00
_cell.angle_gamma   90.00
#
_symmetry.space_group_name_H-M   'P 1'
#
loop_
_entity.id
_entity.type
_entity.pdbx_description
1 polymer ?
#
loop_
_entity_poly.entity_id
_entity_poly.type
_entity_poly.pdbx_seq_one_letter_code
_entity_poly.pdbx_strand_id
1 'polypeptide(L)'
;LKALILTNRIPFPPNSGYPIVVYNTIKGLLNLGVEITLFSINPKKYQVDVEEIYDPLFQKIKFYSIDLDTGVNVYGAILNLFSNQSYNVSRYYDEGAASLLAEVLKEDDFDIIQFEGLFVVPYLDVVKENSKAKVIYRAHNIEFDVWERIAMTEKFTPRRSYLQFLARRLKVYETEQINRFHQVFAISEQDRQSILRFGSATALEVFPVALDFEKYVADPSKTSFPTLFHLGAMDWRPNREGLEWFLDEIWPDIEKLNSELRFYIAGKNMQQQFFEYDSDNLVVEGEVFDAVEFINSKAIMIVPLLSGSGMRVKIIEGMAMSKCIIATSMAAEGIRCENGKDILIADTADEFYRAILQCITNPKKWREIGENARKTVERDHDIKIIAPRMLNIYQKLLTV
;
A
#
# COMPACT_ATOMS: atom_id res chain seq x y z
N LEU A 1 5.73 -18.22 -20.32
CA LEU A 1 4.57 -18.13 -19.45
C LEU A 1 3.85 -16.81 -19.72
N LYS A 2 2.53 -16.87 -19.96
CA LYS A 2 1.66 -15.71 -20.17
C LYS A 2 0.79 -15.46 -18.96
N ALA A 3 0.82 -14.25 -18.42
CA ALA A 3 0.02 -13.86 -17.26
C ALA A 3 -0.87 -12.65 -17.57
N LEU A 4 -2.14 -12.74 -17.22
CA LEU A 4 -3.07 -11.60 -17.17
C LEU A 4 -3.14 -11.08 -15.74
N ILE A 5 -2.93 -9.80 -15.57
CA ILE A 5 -3.04 -9.13 -14.25
C ILE A 5 -4.25 -8.20 -14.29
N LEU A 6 -5.23 -8.46 -13.41
CA LEU A 6 -6.42 -7.62 -13.24
C LEU A 6 -6.21 -6.67 -12.08
N THR A 7 -6.45 -5.38 -12.30
CA THR A 7 -6.23 -4.32 -11.29
C THR A 7 -7.44 -3.40 -11.17
N ASN A 8 -7.72 -2.95 -9.95
CA ASN A 8 -8.82 -2.03 -9.68
C ASN A 8 -8.49 -0.55 -9.95
N ARG A 9 -7.23 -0.26 -10.34
CA ARG A 9 -6.78 1.02 -10.88
C ARG A 9 -5.46 0.85 -11.62
N ILE A 10 -5.22 1.73 -12.57
CA ILE A 10 -3.97 1.76 -13.32
C ILE A 10 -2.78 1.95 -12.36
N PRO A 11 -1.74 1.07 -12.40
CA PRO A 11 -0.61 1.15 -11.48
C PRO A 11 0.41 2.23 -11.89
N PHE A 12 -0.08 3.39 -12.36
CA PHE A 12 0.71 4.52 -12.81
C PHE A 12 0.08 5.85 -12.40
N PRO A 13 0.88 6.86 -12.01
CA PRO A 13 2.31 6.75 -11.67
C PRO A 13 2.52 5.93 -10.38
N PRO A 14 3.65 5.19 -10.24
CA PRO A 14 3.94 4.38 -9.05
C PRO A 14 4.45 5.26 -7.90
N ASN A 15 3.57 6.09 -7.35
CA ASN A 15 3.86 7.09 -6.31
C ASN A 15 2.98 6.96 -5.06
N SER A 16 2.31 5.83 -4.90
CA SER A 16 1.52 5.49 -3.71
C SER A 16 1.44 3.97 -3.55
N GLY A 17 1.09 3.49 -2.36
CA GLY A 17 1.24 2.08 -1.96
C GLY A 17 0.80 1.06 -2.99
N TYR A 18 -0.50 1.05 -3.39
CA TYR A 18 -1.01 0.06 -4.33
C TYR A 18 -0.35 0.12 -5.72
N PRO A 19 -0.23 1.29 -6.40
CA PRO A 19 0.50 1.38 -7.67
C PRO A 19 1.94 0.90 -7.58
N ILE A 20 2.68 1.22 -6.52
CA ILE A 20 4.06 0.76 -6.32
C ILE A 20 4.13 -0.76 -6.30
N VAL A 21 3.24 -1.41 -5.55
CA VAL A 21 3.21 -2.88 -5.40
C VAL A 21 2.94 -3.55 -6.74
N VAL A 22 1.90 -3.11 -7.46
CA VAL A 22 1.50 -3.73 -8.73
C VAL A 22 2.54 -3.45 -9.82
N TYR A 23 3.00 -2.21 -9.95
CA TYR A 23 4.03 -1.82 -10.91
C TYR A 23 5.32 -2.64 -10.75
N ASN A 24 5.83 -2.74 -9.52
CA ASN A 24 7.03 -3.53 -9.25
C ASN A 24 6.81 -5.03 -9.47
N THR A 25 5.62 -5.56 -9.19
CA THR A 25 5.28 -6.94 -9.50
C THR A 25 5.36 -7.20 -11.01
N ILE A 26 4.72 -6.36 -11.82
CA ILE A 26 4.78 -6.44 -13.28
C ILE A 26 6.24 -6.33 -13.75
N LYS A 27 6.98 -5.32 -13.28
CA LYS A 27 8.40 -5.12 -13.63
C LYS A 27 9.25 -6.35 -13.32
N GLY A 28 9.06 -6.93 -12.12
CA GLY A 28 9.82 -8.10 -11.70
C GLY A 28 9.54 -9.33 -12.54
N LEU A 29 8.29 -9.60 -12.87
CA LEU A 29 7.88 -10.72 -13.71
C LEU A 29 8.33 -10.55 -15.17
N LEU A 30 8.23 -9.34 -15.73
CA LEU A 30 8.75 -9.01 -17.08
C LEU A 30 10.25 -9.27 -17.17
N ASN A 31 11.03 -8.87 -16.17
CA ASN A 31 12.48 -9.10 -16.14
C ASN A 31 12.85 -10.58 -16.10
N LEU A 32 11.92 -11.44 -15.70
CA LEU A 32 12.06 -12.90 -15.68
C LEU A 32 11.48 -13.58 -16.94
N GLY A 33 11.10 -12.80 -17.96
CA GLY A 33 10.61 -13.31 -19.24
C GLY A 33 9.14 -13.75 -19.22
N VAL A 34 8.33 -13.31 -18.25
CA VAL A 34 6.88 -13.53 -18.26
C VAL A 34 6.25 -12.52 -19.23
N GLU A 35 5.42 -13.00 -20.15
CA GLU A 35 4.61 -12.16 -21.01
C GLU A 35 3.41 -11.65 -20.21
N ILE A 36 3.29 -10.33 -20.06
CA ILE A 36 2.25 -9.71 -19.23
C ILE A 36 1.21 -9.01 -20.09
N THR A 37 -0.05 -9.30 -19.81
CA THR A 37 -1.19 -8.48 -20.18
C THR A 37 -1.77 -7.84 -18.93
N LEU A 38 -1.97 -6.54 -18.95
CA LEU A 38 -2.59 -5.78 -17.86
C LEU A 38 -4.01 -5.39 -18.27
N PHE A 39 -5.01 -5.79 -17.46
CA PHE A 39 -6.38 -5.31 -17.55
C PHE A 39 -6.70 -4.47 -16.31
N SER A 40 -7.02 -3.20 -16.50
CA SER A 40 -7.21 -2.26 -15.40
C SER A 40 -8.56 -1.56 -15.47
N ILE A 41 -9.24 -1.50 -14.35
CA ILE A 41 -10.25 -0.46 -14.14
C ILE A 41 -9.53 0.88 -14.01
N ASN A 42 -10.08 1.94 -14.59
CA ASN A 42 -9.61 3.32 -14.45
C ASN A 42 -10.66 4.13 -13.70
N PRO A 43 -10.67 4.09 -12.37
CA PRO A 43 -11.71 4.71 -11.58
C PRO A 43 -11.59 6.23 -11.60
N LYS A 44 -12.71 6.93 -11.79
CA LYS A 44 -12.78 8.41 -11.87
C LYS A 44 -12.03 9.13 -10.74
N LYS A 45 -12.03 8.57 -9.53
CA LYS A 45 -11.31 9.16 -8.38
C LYS A 45 -9.77 9.16 -8.56
N TYR A 46 -9.23 8.20 -9.29
CA TYR A 46 -7.79 8.01 -9.52
C TYR A 46 -7.52 7.89 -11.02
N GLN A 47 -8.32 8.61 -11.81
CA GLN A 47 -8.27 8.54 -13.27
C GLN A 47 -6.89 8.93 -13.79
N VAL A 48 -6.39 8.11 -14.70
CA VAL A 48 -5.14 8.33 -15.41
C VAL A 48 -5.49 8.48 -16.88
N ASP A 49 -4.94 9.50 -17.54
CA ASP A 49 -5.00 9.59 -18.98
C ASP A 49 -4.04 8.57 -19.59
N VAL A 50 -4.61 7.58 -20.26
CA VAL A 50 -3.84 6.46 -20.82
C VAL A 50 -2.91 6.93 -21.94
N GLU A 51 -3.29 7.96 -22.70
CA GLU A 51 -2.50 8.52 -23.78
C GLU A 51 -1.26 9.27 -23.27
N GLU A 52 -1.28 9.70 -22.00
CA GLU A 52 -0.15 10.36 -21.34
C GLU A 52 0.79 9.39 -20.59
N ILE A 53 0.60 8.07 -20.72
CA ILE A 53 1.50 7.08 -20.08
C ILE A 53 2.73 6.85 -20.97
N TYR A 54 3.80 7.58 -20.75
CA TYR A 54 5.08 7.43 -21.46
C TYR A 54 6.10 6.55 -20.71
N ASP A 55 5.63 5.57 -19.94
CA ASP A 55 6.50 4.70 -19.14
C ASP A 55 6.98 3.49 -19.96
N PRO A 56 8.29 3.16 -19.96
CA PRO A 56 8.85 2.03 -20.72
C PRO A 56 8.28 0.66 -20.36
N LEU A 57 7.72 0.48 -19.16
CA LEU A 57 7.09 -0.76 -18.76
C LEU A 57 5.80 -0.98 -19.56
N PHE A 58 4.97 0.07 -19.71
CA PHE A 58 3.72 -0.02 -20.46
C PHE A 58 3.94 -0.28 -21.95
N GLN A 59 5.09 0.09 -22.50
CA GLN A 59 5.46 -0.23 -23.89
C GLN A 59 5.81 -1.72 -24.10
N LYS A 60 6.07 -2.47 -23.01
CA LYS A 60 6.46 -3.90 -23.06
C LYS A 60 5.33 -4.85 -22.76
N ILE A 61 4.14 -4.36 -22.43
CA ILE A 61 2.98 -5.16 -22.08
C ILE A 61 1.81 -4.86 -23.01
N LYS A 62 0.88 -5.82 -23.13
CA LYS A 62 -0.45 -5.52 -23.64
C LYS A 62 -1.24 -4.85 -22.52
N PHE A 63 -1.88 -3.74 -22.82
CA PHE A 63 -2.60 -2.97 -21.81
C PHE A 63 -4.01 -2.64 -22.26
N TYR A 64 -4.99 -3.00 -21.43
CA TYR A 64 -6.41 -2.71 -21.61
C TYR A 64 -6.91 -1.95 -20.38
N SER A 65 -7.70 -0.92 -20.58
CA SER A 65 -8.32 -0.19 -19.49
C SER A 65 -9.74 0.22 -19.84
N ILE A 66 -10.56 0.39 -18.80
CA ILE A 66 -11.91 0.92 -18.91
C ILE A 66 -12.18 1.94 -17.82
N ASP A 67 -12.71 3.08 -18.23
CA ASP A 67 -13.09 4.14 -17.31
C ASP A 67 -14.37 3.77 -16.56
N LEU A 68 -14.38 3.89 -15.23
CA LEU A 68 -15.52 3.53 -14.41
C LEU A 68 -15.73 4.54 -13.28
N ASP A 69 -16.95 5.00 -13.08
CA ASP A 69 -17.30 5.77 -11.88
C ASP A 69 -17.60 4.82 -10.71
N THR A 70 -16.58 4.61 -9.87
CA THR A 70 -16.67 3.80 -8.67
C THR A 70 -17.08 4.61 -7.43
N GLY A 71 -17.60 5.83 -7.61
CA GLY A 71 -18.03 6.72 -6.54
C GLY A 71 -19.16 6.12 -5.68
N VAL A 72 -19.27 6.60 -4.44
CA VAL A 72 -20.39 6.22 -3.58
C VAL A 72 -21.63 7.00 -4.03
N ASN A 73 -22.64 6.29 -4.52
CA ASN A 73 -23.94 6.86 -4.83
C ASN A 73 -24.93 6.53 -3.70
N VAL A 74 -25.54 7.53 -3.09
CA VAL A 74 -26.51 7.36 -1.99
C VAL A 74 -27.69 6.50 -2.42
N TYR A 75 -28.20 6.70 -3.61
CA TYR A 75 -29.31 5.91 -4.14
C TYR A 75 -28.91 4.45 -4.34
N GLY A 76 -27.73 4.20 -4.93
CA GLY A 76 -27.16 2.85 -5.05
C GLY A 76 -26.91 2.19 -3.70
N ALA A 77 -26.45 2.94 -2.71
CA ALA A 77 -26.25 2.44 -1.34
C ALA A 77 -27.57 2.01 -0.68
N ILE A 78 -28.66 2.77 -0.87
CA ILE A 78 -30.00 2.43 -0.35
C ILE A 78 -30.54 1.20 -1.07
N LEU A 79 -30.45 1.12 -2.39
CA LEU A 79 -30.89 -0.07 -3.14
C LEU A 79 -30.10 -1.32 -2.74
N ASN A 80 -28.81 -1.17 -2.46
CA ASN A 80 -27.99 -2.29 -2.02
C ASN A 80 -28.41 -2.84 -0.65
N LEU A 81 -29.09 -2.07 0.22
CA LEU A 81 -29.64 -2.60 1.48
C LEU A 81 -30.58 -3.79 1.24
N PHE A 82 -31.27 -3.80 0.12
CA PHE A 82 -32.21 -4.85 -0.29
C PHE A 82 -31.58 -5.94 -1.16
N SER A 83 -30.29 -5.85 -1.48
CA SER A 83 -29.52 -6.88 -2.19
C SER A 83 -28.72 -7.75 -1.24
N ASN A 84 -28.22 -8.89 -1.72
CA ASN A 84 -27.28 -9.73 -0.96
C ASN A 84 -25.81 -9.43 -1.30
N GLN A 85 -25.53 -8.43 -2.15
CA GLN A 85 -24.18 -8.09 -2.59
C GLN A 85 -23.49 -7.10 -1.66
N SER A 86 -22.17 -7.18 -1.57
CA SER A 86 -21.40 -6.15 -0.89
C SER A 86 -21.30 -4.89 -1.76
N TYR A 87 -21.90 -3.78 -1.32
CA TYR A 87 -21.86 -2.50 -2.05
C TYR A 87 -20.44 -2.03 -2.34
N ASN A 88 -19.51 -2.29 -1.42
CA ASN A 88 -18.11 -1.89 -1.58
C ASN A 88 -17.45 -2.52 -2.81
N VAL A 89 -17.88 -3.71 -3.17
CA VAL A 89 -17.32 -4.49 -4.29
C VAL A 89 -18.16 -4.36 -5.55
N SER A 90 -19.50 -4.42 -5.44
CA SER A 90 -20.40 -4.42 -6.61
C SER A 90 -20.28 -3.16 -7.48
N ARG A 91 -19.89 -2.02 -6.89
CA ARG A 91 -19.65 -0.76 -7.63
C ARG A 91 -18.42 -0.79 -8.56
N TYR A 92 -17.58 -1.83 -8.46
CA TYR A 92 -16.44 -2.04 -9.35
C TYR A 92 -16.77 -3.01 -10.50
N TYR A 93 -17.97 -3.59 -10.53
CA TYR A 93 -18.42 -4.41 -11.63
C TYR A 93 -19.13 -3.55 -12.66
N ASP A 94 -18.80 -3.78 -13.93
CA ASP A 94 -19.38 -3.12 -15.09
C ASP A 94 -19.51 -4.14 -16.24
N GLU A 95 -20.64 -4.17 -16.93
CA GLU A 95 -20.89 -5.10 -18.02
C GLU A 95 -20.00 -4.84 -19.25
N GLY A 96 -19.65 -3.59 -19.53
CA GLY A 96 -18.71 -3.23 -20.59
C GLY A 96 -17.30 -3.75 -20.28
N ALA A 97 -16.85 -3.59 -19.02
CA ALA A 97 -15.60 -4.17 -18.57
C ALA A 97 -15.58 -5.69 -18.62
N ALA A 98 -16.69 -6.33 -18.24
CA ALA A 98 -16.87 -7.78 -18.32
C ALA A 98 -16.81 -8.28 -19.79
N SER A 99 -17.46 -7.57 -20.70
CA SER A 99 -17.44 -7.89 -22.14
C SER A 99 -16.04 -7.73 -22.74
N LEU A 100 -15.35 -6.61 -22.45
CA LEU A 100 -13.97 -6.37 -22.90
C LEU A 100 -13.02 -7.44 -22.35
N LEU A 101 -13.16 -7.80 -21.07
CA LEU A 101 -12.35 -8.86 -20.47
C LEU A 101 -12.60 -10.21 -21.16
N ALA A 102 -13.86 -10.55 -21.47
CA ALA A 102 -14.20 -11.77 -22.20
C ALA A 102 -13.60 -11.80 -23.61
N GLU A 103 -13.50 -10.65 -24.30
CA GLU A 103 -12.82 -10.54 -25.60
C GLU A 103 -11.31 -10.79 -25.43
N VAL A 104 -10.64 -10.14 -24.48
CA VAL A 104 -9.22 -10.34 -24.17
C VAL A 104 -8.90 -11.80 -23.86
N LEU A 105 -9.78 -12.49 -23.13
CA LEU A 105 -9.63 -13.91 -22.78
C LEU A 105 -9.83 -14.86 -23.96
N LYS A 106 -10.51 -14.41 -25.04
CA LYS A 106 -10.66 -15.18 -26.29
C LYS A 106 -9.52 -14.94 -27.26
N GLU A 107 -8.87 -13.79 -27.19
CA GLU A 107 -7.76 -13.43 -28.09
C GLU A 107 -6.43 -14.10 -27.71
N ASP A 108 -6.23 -14.38 -26.42
CA ASP A 108 -4.99 -14.95 -25.88
C ASP A 108 -5.27 -16.08 -24.87
N ASP A 109 -4.49 -17.15 -24.97
CA ASP A 109 -4.44 -18.21 -23.94
C ASP A 109 -3.48 -17.79 -22.82
N PHE A 110 -4.00 -17.60 -21.63
CA PHE A 110 -3.22 -17.29 -20.44
C PHE A 110 -2.95 -18.54 -19.60
N ASP A 111 -1.73 -18.63 -19.04
CA ASP A 111 -1.36 -19.65 -18.06
C ASP A 111 -1.86 -19.28 -16.66
N ILE A 112 -1.70 -18.02 -16.31
CA ILE A 112 -2.03 -17.46 -15.00
C ILE A 112 -2.89 -16.21 -15.17
N ILE A 113 -3.92 -16.08 -14.31
CA ILE A 113 -4.69 -14.83 -14.17
C ILE A 113 -4.63 -14.40 -12.70
N GLN A 114 -3.96 -13.26 -12.43
CA GLN A 114 -3.80 -12.73 -11.09
C GLN A 114 -4.70 -11.54 -10.84
N PHE A 115 -5.47 -11.61 -9.76
CA PHE A 115 -6.37 -10.56 -9.28
C PHE A 115 -5.67 -9.75 -8.20
N GLU A 116 -5.41 -8.48 -8.47
CA GLU A 116 -4.77 -7.56 -7.56
C GLU A 116 -5.81 -6.83 -6.70
N GLY A 117 -6.21 -7.46 -5.60
CA GLY A 117 -7.18 -6.95 -4.64
C GLY A 117 -8.62 -7.41 -4.85
N LEU A 118 -9.45 -7.19 -3.82
CA LEU A 118 -10.82 -7.69 -3.75
C LEU A 118 -11.77 -7.05 -4.78
N PHE A 119 -11.49 -5.81 -5.18
CA PHE A 119 -12.40 -5.03 -6.02
C PHE A 119 -12.44 -5.48 -7.49
N VAL A 120 -11.53 -6.33 -7.94
CA VAL A 120 -11.59 -6.98 -9.27
C VAL A 120 -12.12 -8.42 -9.22
N VAL A 121 -12.37 -8.96 -8.04
CA VAL A 121 -12.92 -10.31 -7.86
C VAL A 121 -14.32 -10.49 -8.48
N PRO A 122 -15.20 -9.48 -8.64
CA PRO A 122 -16.44 -9.63 -9.37
C PRO A 122 -16.31 -10.17 -10.80
N TYR A 123 -15.14 -10.02 -11.42
CA TYR A 123 -14.85 -10.54 -12.76
C TYR A 123 -14.39 -12.01 -12.77
N LEU A 124 -14.33 -12.69 -11.59
CA LEU A 124 -13.86 -14.07 -11.50
C LEU A 124 -14.74 -15.05 -12.30
N ASP A 125 -16.04 -14.83 -12.35
CA ASP A 125 -16.96 -15.70 -13.11
C ASP A 125 -16.71 -15.54 -14.62
N VAL A 126 -16.54 -14.32 -15.12
CA VAL A 126 -16.16 -14.04 -16.51
C VAL A 126 -14.86 -14.75 -16.87
N VAL A 127 -13.86 -14.71 -15.96
CA VAL A 127 -12.60 -15.42 -16.19
C VAL A 127 -12.80 -16.93 -16.26
N LYS A 128 -13.56 -17.52 -15.33
CA LYS A 128 -13.78 -18.97 -15.29
C LYS A 128 -14.60 -19.51 -16.46
N GLU A 129 -15.48 -18.70 -17.01
CA GLU A 129 -16.29 -19.06 -18.16
C GLU A 129 -15.50 -19.00 -19.48
N ASN A 130 -14.49 -18.12 -19.57
CA ASN A 130 -13.77 -17.85 -20.82
C ASN A 130 -12.30 -18.31 -20.80
N SER A 131 -11.77 -18.83 -19.69
CA SER A 131 -10.37 -19.26 -19.59
C SER A 131 -10.19 -20.50 -18.70
N LYS A 132 -9.17 -21.31 -19.02
CA LYS A 132 -8.68 -22.43 -18.19
C LYS A 132 -7.49 -22.09 -17.34
N ALA A 133 -7.04 -20.84 -17.35
CA ALA A 133 -5.89 -20.37 -16.61
C ALA A 133 -6.03 -20.63 -15.11
N LYS A 134 -4.91 -20.83 -14.43
CA LYS A 134 -4.89 -20.88 -12.97
C LYS A 134 -5.11 -19.48 -12.41
N VAL A 135 -6.10 -19.32 -11.53
CA VAL A 135 -6.47 -18.02 -10.94
C VAL A 135 -5.80 -17.83 -9.58
N ILE A 136 -5.21 -16.67 -9.39
CA ILE A 136 -4.49 -16.27 -8.18
C ILE A 136 -5.14 -15.00 -7.64
N TYR A 137 -5.35 -14.93 -6.32
CA TYR A 137 -5.80 -13.74 -5.63
C TYR A 137 -4.67 -13.16 -4.78
N ARG A 138 -4.36 -11.89 -4.94
CA ARG A 138 -3.44 -11.16 -4.07
C ARG A 138 -4.22 -10.19 -3.19
N ALA A 139 -4.25 -10.47 -1.89
CA ALA A 139 -4.84 -9.63 -0.88
C ALA A 139 -3.87 -8.50 -0.52
N HIS A 140 -4.16 -7.26 -0.93
CA HIS A 140 -3.42 -6.08 -0.52
C HIS A 140 -3.78 -5.63 0.89
N ASN A 141 -4.99 -5.98 1.32
CA ASN A 141 -5.54 -5.82 2.66
C ASN A 141 -6.54 -6.95 2.88
N ILE A 142 -6.94 -7.12 4.13
CA ILE A 142 -8.18 -7.80 4.48
C ILE A 142 -9.25 -6.71 4.53
N GLU A 143 -10.02 -6.60 3.44
CA GLU A 143 -10.88 -5.44 3.22
C GLU A 143 -11.96 -5.28 4.28
N PHE A 144 -12.58 -6.36 4.75
CA PHE A 144 -13.59 -6.23 5.80
C PHE A 144 -12.99 -5.75 7.14
N ASP A 145 -11.75 -6.10 7.47
CA ASP A 145 -11.04 -5.65 8.67
C ASP A 145 -10.80 -4.14 8.64
N VAL A 146 -10.45 -3.62 7.46
CA VAL A 146 -10.37 -2.18 7.20
C VAL A 146 -11.68 -1.48 7.53
N TRP A 147 -12.80 -2.02 7.04
CA TRP A 147 -14.12 -1.44 7.26
C TRP A 147 -14.62 -1.61 8.69
N GLU A 148 -14.30 -2.71 9.37
CA GLU A 148 -14.56 -2.89 10.79
C GLU A 148 -13.81 -1.83 11.63
N ARG A 149 -12.52 -1.60 11.36
CA ARG A 149 -11.72 -0.56 12.04
C ARG A 149 -12.29 0.84 11.81
N ILE A 150 -12.69 1.18 10.57
CA ILE A 150 -13.34 2.46 10.26
C ILE A 150 -14.65 2.60 11.04
N ALA A 151 -15.47 1.55 11.12
CA ALA A 151 -16.72 1.57 11.86
C ALA A 151 -16.50 1.76 13.38
N MET A 152 -15.41 1.21 13.93
CA MET A 152 -15.07 1.36 15.35
C MET A 152 -14.70 2.80 15.73
N THR A 153 -14.06 3.54 14.82
CA THR A 153 -13.64 4.94 15.02
C THR A 153 -14.74 5.96 14.73
N GLU A 154 -15.86 5.53 14.10
CA GLU A 154 -16.98 6.43 13.77
C GLU A 154 -17.79 6.79 15.02
N LYS A 155 -17.94 8.09 15.27
CA LYS A 155 -18.65 8.63 16.46
C LYS A 155 -20.15 8.72 16.25
N PHE A 156 -20.63 8.98 15.02
CA PHE A 156 -22.06 9.13 14.73
C PHE A 156 -22.73 7.76 14.61
N THR A 157 -23.57 7.41 15.58
CA THR A 157 -24.18 6.09 15.76
C THR A 157 -24.88 5.52 14.51
N PRO A 158 -25.76 6.25 13.79
CA PRO A 158 -26.39 5.70 12.58
C PRO A 158 -25.38 5.33 11.50
N ARG A 159 -24.36 6.18 11.28
CA ARG A 159 -23.28 5.93 10.31
C ARG A 159 -22.41 4.75 10.74
N ARG A 160 -22.11 4.66 12.04
CA ARG A 160 -21.37 3.51 12.60
C ARG A 160 -22.10 2.20 12.34
N SER A 161 -23.42 2.15 12.62
CA SER A 161 -24.25 0.94 12.39
C SER A 161 -24.27 0.55 10.91
N TYR A 162 -24.36 1.53 10.00
CA TYR A 162 -24.30 1.28 8.57
C TYR A 162 -22.93 0.74 8.14
N LEU A 163 -21.83 1.33 8.62
CA LEU A 163 -20.46 0.86 8.33
C LEU A 163 -20.23 -0.57 8.86
N GLN A 164 -20.75 -0.89 10.05
CA GLN A 164 -20.69 -2.25 10.59
C GLN A 164 -21.48 -3.25 9.73
N PHE A 165 -22.64 -2.84 9.21
CA PHE A 165 -23.41 -3.65 8.28
C PHE A 165 -22.65 -3.91 6.97
N LEU A 166 -22.04 -2.88 6.39
CA LEU A 166 -21.18 -3.03 5.20
C LEU A 166 -19.99 -3.96 5.45
N ALA A 167 -19.31 -3.80 6.59
CA ALA A 167 -18.17 -4.63 6.96
C ALA A 167 -18.58 -6.12 7.10
N ARG A 168 -19.72 -6.41 7.70
CA ARG A 168 -20.23 -7.80 7.82
C ARG A 168 -20.52 -8.44 6.46
N ARG A 169 -21.13 -7.70 5.55
CA ARG A 169 -21.38 -8.17 4.18
C ARG A 169 -20.11 -8.41 3.41
N LEU A 170 -19.17 -7.48 3.56
CA LEU A 170 -17.87 -7.60 2.92
C LEU A 170 -17.10 -8.82 3.45
N LYS A 171 -17.21 -9.10 4.76
CA LYS A 171 -16.62 -10.29 5.38
C LYS A 171 -17.14 -11.59 4.77
N VAL A 172 -18.45 -11.71 4.65
CA VAL A 172 -19.07 -12.90 4.01
C VAL A 172 -18.56 -13.05 2.58
N TYR A 173 -18.62 -11.96 1.81
CA TYR A 173 -18.16 -11.97 0.41
C TYR A 173 -16.66 -12.35 0.32
N GLU A 174 -15.79 -11.68 1.05
CA GLU A 174 -14.34 -11.90 0.97
C GLU A 174 -13.95 -13.33 1.36
N THR A 175 -14.53 -13.85 2.45
CA THR A 175 -14.29 -15.24 2.89
C THR A 175 -14.77 -16.28 1.90
N GLU A 176 -15.92 -16.07 1.26
CA GLU A 176 -16.43 -16.99 0.24
C GLU A 176 -15.57 -16.95 -1.02
N GLN A 177 -15.19 -15.76 -1.49
CA GLN A 177 -14.43 -15.60 -2.74
C GLN A 177 -13.01 -16.13 -2.65
N ILE A 178 -12.32 -15.97 -1.53
CA ILE A 178 -10.93 -16.44 -1.34
C ILE A 178 -10.83 -17.95 -1.67
N ASN A 179 -11.82 -18.77 -1.30
CA ASN A 179 -11.80 -20.21 -1.55
C ASN A 179 -12.04 -20.61 -3.00
N ARG A 180 -12.31 -19.66 -3.89
CA ARG A 180 -12.53 -19.92 -5.32
C ARG A 180 -11.26 -19.82 -6.17
N PHE A 181 -10.13 -19.42 -5.57
CA PHE A 181 -8.83 -19.28 -6.22
C PHE A 181 -7.97 -20.53 -6.04
N HIS A 182 -7.03 -20.76 -6.95
CA HIS A 182 -6.05 -21.85 -6.85
C HIS A 182 -4.95 -21.51 -5.84
N GLN A 183 -4.60 -20.25 -5.72
CA GLN A 183 -3.58 -19.72 -4.83
C GLN A 183 -3.98 -18.36 -4.30
N VAL A 184 -3.65 -18.07 -3.05
CA VAL A 184 -3.81 -16.76 -2.42
C VAL A 184 -2.46 -16.22 -1.96
N PHE A 185 -2.20 -14.95 -2.24
CA PHE A 185 -1.04 -14.22 -1.75
C PHE A 185 -1.48 -13.21 -0.71
N ALA A 186 -1.05 -13.39 0.53
CA ALA A 186 -1.20 -12.39 1.59
C ALA A 186 -0.01 -11.43 1.56
N ILE A 187 -0.23 -10.17 1.94
CA ILE A 187 0.87 -9.18 1.91
C ILE A 187 1.76 -9.24 3.16
N SER A 188 1.26 -9.81 4.25
CA SER A 188 2.00 -9.99 5.50
C SER A 188 1.68 -11.34 6.16
N GLU A 189 2.53 -11.77 7.11
CA GLU A 189 2.25 -12.97 7.91
C GLU A 189 1.01 -12.77 8.80
N GLN A 190 0.76 -11.55 9.26
CA GLN A 190 -0.43 -11.22 10.04
C GLN A 190 -1.71 -11.41 9.20
N ASP A 191 -1.72 -10.91 7.95
CA ASP A 191 -2.85 -11.11 7.04
C ASP A 191 -3.03 -12.59 6.71
N ARG A 192 -1.92 -13.33 6.49
CA ARG A 192 -1.97 -14.77 6.30
C ARG A 192 -2.64 -15.49 7.46
N GLN A 193 -2.27 -15.18 8.70
CA GLN A 193 -2.88 -15.75 9.89
C GLN A 193 -4.36 -15.38 10.02
N SER A 194 -4.72 -14.17 9.64
CA SER A 194 -6.11 -13.72 9.62
C SER A 194 -6.93 -14.49 8.58
N ILE A 195 -6.44 -14.64 7.36
CA ILE A 195 -7.09 -15.43 6.29
C ILE A 195 -7.29 -16.89 6.74
N LEU A 196 -6.30 -17.51 7.38
CA LEU A 196 -6.42 -18.88 7.91
C LEU A 196 -7.52 -18.99 8.98
N ARG A 197 -7.65 -17.99 9.86
CA ARG A 197 -8.71 -17.96 10.89
C ARG A 197 -10.11 -17.88 10.30
N PHE A 198 -10.26 -17.36 9.08
CA PHE A 198 -11.53 -17.32 8.36
C PHE A 198 -11.90 -18.63 7.66
N GLY A 199 -11.07 -19.66 7.81
CA GLY A 199 -11.35 -20.99 7.26
C GLY A 199 -11.00 -21.15 5.79
N SER A 200 -10.01 -20.40 5.29
CA SER A 200 -9.49 -20.63 3.94
C SER A 200 -8.81 -22.00 3.86
N ALA A 201 -9.28 -22.82 2.91
CA ALA A 201 -8.67 -24.10 2.54
C ALA A 201 -7.72 -23.95 1.33
N THR A 202 -7.65 -22.78 0.72
CA THR A 202 -6.82 -22.51 -0.46
C THR A 202 -5.35 -22.39 -0.07
N ALA A 203 -4.45 -22.81 -0.96
CA ALA A 203 -3.01 -22.60 -0.79
C ALA A 203 -2.70 -21.12 -0.56
N LEU A 204 -1.97 -20.81 0.51
CA LEU A 204 -1.77 -19.45 1.01
C LEU A 204 -0.30 -19.19 1.30
N GLU A 205 0.27 -18.21 0.61
CA GLU A 205 1.66 -17.78 0.71
C GLU A 205 1.77 -16.29 1.04
N VAL A 206 2.87 -15.89 1.68
CA VAL A 206 3.16 -14.47 1.96
C VAL A 206 4.03 -13.89 0.86
N PHE A 207 3.50 -12.87 0.18
CA PHE A 207 4.20 -12.06 -0.80
C PHE A 207 4.13 -10.59 -0.40
N PRO A 208 5.14 -10.10 0.33
CA PRO A 208 5.20 -8.72 0.78
C PRO A 208 5.34 -7.75 -0.41
N VAL A 209 5.30 -6.47 -0.11
CA VAL A 209 5.60 -5.41 -1.07
C VAL A 209 6.98 -5.63 -1.67
N ALA A 210 7.08 -5.67 -2.99
CA ALA A 210 8.37 -5.69 -3.69
C ALA A 210 8.80 -4.26 -4.03
N LEU A 211 10.05 -3.90 -3.74
CA LEU A 211 10.67 -2.65 -4.15
C LEU A 211 11.80 -2.89 -5.13
N ASP A 212 11.92 -1.99 -6.06
CA ASP A 212 13.07 -1.90 -6.96
C ASP A 212 14.18 -1.08 -6.31
N PHE A 213 15.10 -1.75 -5.64
CA PHE A 213 16.19 -1.11 -4.90
C PHE A 213 17.17 -0.30 -5.76
N GLU A 214 17.12 -0.44 -7.08
CA GLU A 214 17.89 0.43 -7.99
C GLU A 214 17.38 1.88 -8.00
N LYS A 215 16.09 2.08 -7.64
CA LYS A 215 15.49 3.41 -7.48
C LYS A 215 15.75 4.04 -6.11
N TYR A 216 16.02 3.23 -5.08
CA TYR A 216 16.16 3.69 -3.70
C TYR A 216 17.64 3.67 -3.28
N VAL A 217 18.42 4.53 -3.92
CA VAL A 217 19.86 4.66 -3.62
C VAL A 217 20.02 5.59 -2.43
N ALA A 218 20.50 5.05 -1.30
CA ALA A 218 20.86 5.86 -0.14
C ALA A 218 22.14 6.66 -0.42
N ASP A 219 22.08 7.97 -0.20
CA ASP A 219 23.22 8.87 -0.28
C ASP A 219 23.45 9.60 1.05
N PRO A 220 24.22 9.02 1.97
CA PRO A 220 24.50 9.64 3.27
C PRO A 220 25.20 11.01 3.19
N SER A 221 25.86 11.32 2.06
CA SER A 221 26.56 12.60 1.87
C SER A 221 25.60 13.78 1.75
N LYS A 222 24.35 13.53 1.31
CA LYS A 222 23.29 14.53 1.18
C LYS A 222 22.49 14.74 2.46
N THR A 223 22.66 13.88 3.46
CA THR A 223 21.83 13.90 4.67
C THR A 223 22.22 15.02 5.61
N SER A 224 21.33 15.96 5.84
CA SER A 224 21.46 17.00 6.87
C SER A 224 21.09 16.43 8.25
N PHE A 225 21.83 16.84 9.29
CA PHE A 225 21.57 16.42 10.66
C PHE A 225 21.83 17.61 11.63
N PRO A 226 20.97 17.80 12.65
CA PRO A 226 19.77 17.01 12.98
C PRO A 226 18.53 17.46 12.20
N THR A 227 17.87 16.52 11.52
CA THR A 227 16.62 16.77 10.80
C THR A 227 15.63 15.62 11.00
N LEU A 228 14.38 15.97 11.27
CA LEU A 228 13.23 15.06 11.23
C LEU A 228 12.45 15.28 9.93
N PHE A 229 11.74 14.28 9.47
CA PHE A 229 10.82 14.47 8.35
C PHE A 229 9.61 13.52 8.41
N HIS A 230 8.49 14.00 7.87
CA HIS A 230 7.32 13.20 7.54
C HIS A 230 7.03 13.32 6.05
N LEU A 231 6.77 12.19 5.40
CA LEU A 231 6.35 12.15 3.99
C LEU A 231 5.06 11.34 3.88
N GLY A 232 4.00 11.95 3.32
CA GLY A 232 2.74 11.26 3.13
C GLY A 232 1.63 12.12 2.56
N ALA A 233 0.69 11.52 1.81
CA ALA A 233 -0.47 12.21 1.28
C ALA A 233 -1.44 12.60 2.41
N MET A 234 -1.85 13.87 2.47
CA MET A 234 -2.66 14.43 3.56
C MET A 234 -4.17 14.26 3.36
N ASP A 235 -4.60 13.82 2.19
CA ASP A 235 -5.98 13.35 1.96
C ASP A 235 -6.24 11.97 2.60
N TRP A 236 -5.17 11.24 2.95
CA TRP A 236 -5.29 10.02 3.74
C TRP A 236 -5.38 10.35 5.24
N ARG A 237 -6.56 10.17 5.79
CA ARG A 237 -6.91 10.54 7.16
C ARG A 237 -5.89 10.09 8.24
N PRO A 238 -5.37 8.85 8.23
CA PRO A 238 -4.38 8.43 9.22
C PRO A 238 -3.08 9.24 9.21
N ASN A 239 -2.61 9.70 8.04
CA ASN A 239 -1.43 10.58 7.97
C ASN A 239 -1.71 11.91 8.66
N ARG A 240 -2.88 12.50 8.35
CA ARG A 240 -3.29 13.78 8.91
C ARG A 240 -3.44 13.72 10.43
N GLU A 241 -4.25 12.78 10.94
CA GLU A 241 -4.48 12.60 12.38
C GLU A 241 -3.19 12.35 13.15
N GLY A 242 -2.32 11.51 12.61
CA GLY A 242 -1.03 11.21 13.25
C GLY A 242 -0.10 12.40 13.25
N LEU A 243 -0.05 13.17 12.15
CA LEU A 243 0.77 14.36 12.06
C LEU A 243 0.26 15.49 12.97
N GLU A 244 -1.07 15.72 13.02
CA GLU A 244 -1.70 16.66 13.95
C GLU A 244 -1.33 16.30 15.39
N TRP A 245 -1.51 15.05 15.79
CA TRP A 245 -1.12 14.59 17.11
C TRP A 245 0.38 14.82 17.41
N PHE A 246 1.27 14.54 16.45
CA PHE A 246 2.70 14.77 16.62
C PHE A 246 3.03 16.27 16.82
N LEU A 247 2.40 17.13 16.02
CA LEU A 247 2.62 18.58 16.09
C LEU A 247 2.05 19.20 17.36
N ASP A 248 0.92 18.70 17.85
CA ASP A 248 0.24 19.26 19.03
C ASP A 248 0.88 18.77 20.35
N GLU A 249 1.21 17.47 20.42
CA GLU A 249 1.57 16.81 21.67
C GLU A 249 3.08 16.54 21.84
N ILE A 250 3.85 16.52 20.75
CA ILE A 250 5.25 16.07 20.78
C ILE A 250 6.21 17.17 20.32
N TRP A 251 5.92 17.79 19.20
CA TRP A 251 6.82 18.77 18.57
C TRP A 251 7.17 19.96 19.47
N PRO A 252 6.26 20.57 20.27
CA PRO A 252 6.56 21.72 21.11
C PRO A 252 7.66 21.47 22.15
N ASP A 253 7.85 20.22 22.60
CA ASP A 253 8.92 19.87 23.52
C ASP A 253 10.20 19.45 22.80
N ILE A 254 10.07 18.85 21.62
CA ILE A 254 11.22 18.49 20.77
C ILE A 254 11.92 19.72 20.23
N GLU A 255 11.18 20.74 19.78
CA GLU A 255 11.72 21.98 19.24
C GLU A 255 12.66 22.71 20.23
N LYS A 256 12.36 22.64 21.52
CA LYS A 256 13.14 23.24 22.59
C LYS A 256 14.48 22.54 22.86
N LEU A 257 14.63 21.28 22.39
CA LEU A 257 15.85 20.49 22.66
C LEU A 257 17.09 21.01 21.94
N ASN A 258 16.90 21.50 20.71
CA ASN A 258 18.01 21.94 19.87
C ASN A 258 17.52 22.96 18.83
N SER A 259 18.04 24.17 18.86
CA SER A 259 17.67 25.26 17.93
C SER A 259 18.08 24.99 16.48
N GLU A 260 18.97 24.03 16.22
CA GLU A 260 19.35 23.61 14.87
C GLU A 260 18.46 22.48 14.32
N LEU A 261 17.67 21.83 15.18
CA LEU A 261 16.76 20.77 14.75
C LEU A 261 15.65 21.33 13.86
N ARG A 262 15.45 20.71 12.71
CA ARG A 262 14.37 21.07 11.77
C ARG A 262 13.46 19.87 11.57
N PHE A 263 12.15 20.13 11.49
CA PHE A 263 11.16 19.13 11.11
C PHE A 263 10.55 19.51 9.76
N TYR A 264 10.71 18.62 8.79
CA TYR A 264 10.21 18.80 7.42
C TYR A 264 8.97 17.96 7.19
N ILE A 265 7.91 18.58 6.67
CA ILE A 265 6.66 17.92 6.33
C ILE A 265 6.42 18.06 4.83
N ALA A 266 6.26 16.91 4.15
CA ALA A 266 5.98 16.88 2.72
C ALA A 266 4.90 15.86 2.37
N GLY A 267 4.20 16.11 1.27
CA GLY A 267 3.20 15.20 0.71
C GLY A 267 2.13 15.88 -0.11
N LYS A 268 1.40 15.03 -0.86
CA LYS A 268 0.28 15.48 -1.70
C LYS A 268 -0.88 15.98 -0.86
N ASN A 269 -1.65 16.90 -1.47
CA ASN A 269 -2.88 17.42 -0.87
C ASN A 269 -2.67 18.02 0.54
N MET A 270 -1.53 18.70 0.75
CA MET A 270 -1.21 19.38 2.00
C MET A 270 -2.29 20.40 2.34
N GLN A 271 -2.83 20.33 3.54
CA GLN A 271 -3.89 21.23 3.99
C GLN A 271 -3.30 22.53 4.51
N GLN A 272 -4.06 23.64 4.33
CA GLN A 272 -3.63 24.98 4.70
C GLN A 272 -3.24 25.09 6.18
N GLN A 273 -3.93 24.40 7.07
CA GLN A 273 -3.65 24.41 8.51
C GLN A 273 -2.23 24.03 8.89
N PHE A 274 -1.55 23.15 8.09
CA PHE A 274 -0.17 22.77 8.37
C PHE A 274 0.82 23.89 8.09
N PHE A 275 0.52 24.80 7.17
CA PHE A 275 1.32 25.99 6.88
C PHE A 275 1.15 27.11 7.93
N GLU A 276 0.16 26.97 8.81
CA GLU A 276 -0.20 27.97 9.82
C GLU A 276 0.37 27.64 11.22
N TYR A 277 1.07 26.52 11.36
CA TYR A 277 1.75 26.21 12.62
C TYR A 277 2.88 27.22 12.88
N ASP A 278 2.83 27.87 14.05
CA ASP A 278 3.81 28.86 14.50
C ASP A 278 5.04 28.15 15.09
N SER A 279 6.04 27.93 14.25
CA SER A 279 7.31 27.30 14.65
C SER A 279 8.41 27.63 13.64
N ASP A 280 9.47 28.26 14.10
CA ASP A 280 10.63 28.63 13.27
C ASP A 280 11.42 27.40 12.76
N ASN A 281 11.24 26.26 13.43
CA ASN A 281 11.95 25.03 13.13
C ASN A 281 11.10 24.01 12.35
N LEU A 282 9.85 24.35 12.01
CA LEU A 282 8.96 23.54 11.18
C LEU A 282 8.97 24.06 9.74
N VAL A 283 9.23 23.16 8.80
CA VAL A 283 9.24 23.47 7.37
C VAL A 283 8.19 22.61 6.66
N VAL A 284 7.13 23.24 6.16
CA VAL A 284 6.08 22.57 5.39
C VAL A 284 6.33 22.79 3.90
N GLU A 285 6.83 21.77 3.21
CA GLU A 285 7.20 21.85 1.78
C GLU A 285 6.01 21.57 0.83
N GLY A 286 4.93 20.94 1.33
CA GLY A 286 3.83 20.50 0.47
C GLY A 286 4.22 19.31 -0.42
N GLU A 287 3.75 19.29 -1.67
CA GLU A 287 4.08 18.22 -2.60
C GLU A 287 5.50 18.39 -3.15
N VAL A 288 6.33 17.37 -2.96
CA VAL A 288 7.71 17.34 -3.48
C VAL A 288 7.76 16.65 -4.83
N PHE A 289 8.59 17.16 -5.72
CA PHE A 289 8.77 16.61 -7.06
C PHE A 289 9.47 15.25 -7.02
N ASP A 290 10.53 15.13 -6.22
CA ASP A 290 11.32 13.90 -6.05
C ASP A 290 11.36 13.47 -4.59
N ALA A 291 10.59 12.42 -4.28
CA ALA A 291 10.53 11.85 -2.95
C ALA A 291 11.87 11.22 -2.51
N VAL A 292 12.64 10.67 -3.46
CA VAL A 292 13.95 10.04 -3.17
C VAL A 292 14.96 11.12 -2.77
N GLU A 293 15.00 12.24 -3.48
CA GLU A 293 15.87 13.35 -3.14
C GLU A 293 15.48 13.97 -1.78
N PHE A 294 14.17 14.18 -1.57
CA PHE A 294 13.64 14.66 -0.30
C PHE A 294 14.06 13.76 0.87
N ILE A 295 13.85 12.44 0.76
CA ILE A 295 14.22 11.48 1.80
C ILE A 295 15.76 11.48 2.01
N ASN A 296 16.55 11.48 0.94
CA ASN A 296 18.03 11.49 1.07
C ASN A 296 18.55 12.68 1.85
N SER A 297 17.95 13.85 1.67
CA SER A 297 18.41 15.08 2.33
C SER A 297 18.12 15.15 3.84
N LYS A 298 17.31 14.25 4.41
CA LYS A 298 16.89 14.26 5.81
C LYS A 298 17.39 13.02 6.58
N ALA A 299 17.47 13.10 7.92
CA ALA A 299 18.06 12.03 8.74
C ALA A 299 17.06 11.03 9.32
N ILE A 300 16.00 11.50 9.96
CA ILE A 300 15.10 10.69 10.79
C ILE A 300 13.67 10.84 10.30
N MET A 301 13.06 9.72 9.92
CA MET A 301 11.67 9.68 9.46
C MET A 301 10.71 9.49 10.63
N ILE A 302 9.66 10.31 10.69
CA ILE A 302 8.61 10.26 11.71
C ILE A 302 7.33 9.73 11.09
N VAL A 303 6.79 8.62 11.63
CA VAL A 303 5.55 7.98 11.12
C VAL A 303 4.58 7.71 12.28
N PRO A 304 3.89 8.75 12.76
CA PRO A 304 3.10 8.72 14.00
C PRO A 304 1.64 8.30 13.77
N LEU A 305 1.37 7.21 13.03
CA LEU A 305 0.02 6.83 12.69
C LEU A 305 -0.75 6.27 13.89
N LEU A 306 -1.93 6.82 14.16
CA LEU A 306 -2.83 6.38 15.22
C LEU A 306 -3.91 5.43 14.73
N SER A 307 -4.10 5.33 13.42
CA SER A 307 -5.12 4.53 12.77
C SER A 307 -4.66 4.03 11.41
N GLY A 308 -5.47 3.18 10.77
CA GLY A 308 -5.23 2.69 9.42
C GLY A 308 -4.98 1.18 9.37
N SER A 309 -4.84 0.65 8.15
CA SER A 309 -4.59 -0.77 7.88
C SER A 309 -3.69 -0.95 6.67
N GLY A 310 -3.22 -2.16 6.44
CA GLY A 310 -2.31 -2.50 5.35
C GLY A 310 -0.85 -2.11 5.62
N MET A 311 0.06 -2.64 4.82
CA MET A 311 1.49 -2.38 4.93
C MET A 311 1.85 -0.95 4.51
N ARG A 312 2.65 -0.27 5.32
CA ARG A 312 3.07 1.13 5.07
C ARG A 312 4.28 1.17 4.15
N VAL A 313 4.04 1.21 2.83
CA VAL A 313 5.10 1.23 1.81
C VAL A 313 6.13 2.32 2.08
N LYS A 314 5.74 3.50 2.55
CA LYS A 314 6.65 4.61 2.89
C LYS A 314 7.69 4.25 3.97
N ILE A 315 7.37 3.35 4.90
CA ILE A 315 8.35 2.85 5.88
C ILE A 315 9.39 1.98 5.18
N ILE A 316 8.93 1.07 4.30
CA ILE A 316 9.84 0.21 3.52
C ILE A 316 10.74 1.06 2.61
N GLU A 317 10.21 2.12 1.97
CA GLU A 317 10.97 3.08 1.18
C GLU A 317 12.02 3.83 2.03
N GLY A 318 11.63 4.32 3.22
CA GLY A 318 12.56 4.95 4.16
C GLY A 318 13.65 4.01 4.65
N MET A 319 13.29 2.76 4.98
CA MET A 319 14.25 1.70 5.33
C MET A 319 15.18 1.38 4.16
N ALA A 320 14.66 1.30 2.94
CA ALA A 320 15.44 1.09 1.71
C ALA A 320 16.46 2.20 1.47
N MET A 321 16.22 3.40 1.97
CA MET A 321 17.13 4.53 1.90
C MET A 321 17.98 4.72 3.17
N SER A 322 18.10 3.67 3.98
CA SER A 322 18.90 3.67 5.23
C SER A 322 18.48 4.76 6.21
N LYS A 323 17.20 5.13 6.26
CA LYS A 323 16.72 6.11 7.23
C LYS A 323 16.40 5.47 8.56
N CYS A 324 16.77 6.15 9.65
CA CYS A 324 16.24 5.83 10.96
C CYS A 324 14.76 6.22 11.00
N ILE A 325 13.91 5.27 11.36
CA ILE A 325 12.46 5.49 11.40
C ILE A 325 11.99 5.40 12.84
N ILE A 326 11.24 6.41 13.27
CA ILE A 326 10.51 6.40 14.53
C ILE A 326 9.03 6.33 14.16
N ALA A 327 8.37 5.26 14.57
CA ALA A 327 7.00 4.96 14.14
C ALA A 327 6.18 4.36 15.27
N THR A 328 4.86 4.52 15.21
CA THR A 328 3.97 3.76 16.10
C THR A 328 3.96 2.28 15.72
N SER A 329 3.62 1.41 16.66
CA SER A 329 3.39 -0.02 16.39
C SER A 329 2.34 -0.24 15.29
N MET A 330 1.30 0.63 15.26
CA MET A 330 0.30 0.68 14.21
C MET A 330 0.92 0.99 12.83
N ALA A 331 1.86 1.91 12.76
CA ALA A 331 2.52 2.26 11.51
C ALA A 331 3.44 1.15 11.01
N ALA A 332 4.09 0.41 11.90
CA ALA A 332 5.00 -0.70 11.59
C ALA A 332 4.27 -2.04 11.32
N GLU A 333 2.93 -2.06 11.46
CA GLU A 333 2.12 -3.28 11.29
C GLU A 333 2.38 -3.95 9.92
N GLY A 334 2.66 -5.25 9.95
CA GLY A 334 2.92 -6.07 8.76
C GLY A 334 4.36 -6.01 8.25
N ILE A 335 5.20 -5.13 8.77
CA ILE A 335 6.62 -5.04 8.41
C ILE A 335 7.43 -5.87 9.42
N ARG A 336 8.27 -6.77 8.90
CA ARG A 336 9.16 -7.58 9.74
C ARG A 336 10.34 -6.74 10.19
N CYS A 337 10.22 -6.09 11.35
CA CYS A 337 11.23 -5.24 11.94
C CYS A 337 11.39 -5.51 13.45
N GLU A 338 12.51 -5.08 14.02
CA GLU A 338 12.87 -5.27 15.43
C GLU A 338 13.15 -3.89 16.09
N ASN A 339 12.35 -3.58 17.13
CA ASN A 339 12.49 -2.32 17.86
C ASN A 339 13.90 -2.13 18.45
N GLY A 340 14.48 -0.96 18.26
CA GLY A 340 15.83 -0.60 18.75
C GLY A 340 16.96 -1.09 17.87
N LYS A 341 16.68 -1.91 16.84
CA LYS A 341 17.67 -2.47 15.94
C LYS A 341 17.57 -1.91 14.51
N ASP A 342 16.42 -1.98 13.88
CA ASP A 342 16.17 -1.51 12.51
C ASP A 342 14.97 -0.55 12.39
N ILE A 343 14.27 -0.31 13.49
CA ILE A 343 13.23 0.70 13.67
C ILE A 343 13.18 1.10 15.14
N LEU A 344 12.63 2.29 15.45
CA LEU A 344 12.26 2.69 16.80
C LEU A 344 10.74 2.74 16.89
N ILE A 345 10.16 1.94 17.77
CA ILE A 345 8.71 1.94 18.02
C ILE A 345 8.42 2.86 19.20
N ALA A 346 7.46 3.76 18.99
CA ALA A 346 6.97 4.72 19.97
C ALA A 346 5.44 4.87 19.81
N ASP A 347 4.67 4.55 20.83
CA ASP A 347 3.21 4.60 20.80
C ASP A 347 2.63 5.77 21.63
N THR A 348 3.48 6.45 22.37
CA THR A 348 3.13 7.60 23.22
C THR A 348 4.01 8.80 22.93
N ALA A 349 3.56 10.00 23.31
CA ALA A 349 4.34 11.24 23.15
C ALA A 349 5.69 11.16 23.86
N ASP A 350 5.74 10.62 25.06
CA ASP A 350 6.95 10.44 25.85
C ASP A 350 7.94 9.43 25.21
N GLU A 351 7.44 8.39 24.57
CA GLU A 351 8.29 7.44 23.82
C GLU A 351 8.88 8.08 22.57
N PHE A 352 8.09 8.85 21.80
CA PHE A 352 8.59 9.63 20.67
C PHE A 352 9.66 10.62 21.11
N TYR A 353 9.42 11.38 22.19
CA TYR A 353 10.38 12.31 22.75
C TYR A 353 11.71 11.62 23.08
N ARG A 354 11.67 10.48 23.80
CA ARG A 354 12.86 9.72 24.17
C ARG A 354 13.61 9.15 22.97
N ALA A 355 12.86 8.61 21.98
CA ALA A 355 13.45 8.06 20.76
C ALA A 355 14.17 9.15 19.94
N ILE A 356 13.53 10.32 19.78
CA ILE A 356 14.14 11.47 19.09
C ILE A 356 15.37 11.97 19.86
N LEU A 357 15.25 12.18 21.16
CA LEU A 357 16.36 12.62 22.02
C LEU A 357 17.56 11.65 21.90
N GLN A 358 17.33 10.35 21.96
CA GLN A 358 18.36 9.32 21.78
C GLN A 358 19.07 9.45 20.43
N CYS A 359 18.33 9.72 19.36
CA CYS A 359 18.91 9.85 18.01
C CYS A 359 19.72 11.14 17.86
N ILE A 360 19.23 12.29 18.37
CA ILE A 360 19.93 13.57 18.22
C ILE A 360 21.15 13.67 19.11
N THR A 361 21.13 13.03 20.29
CA THR A 361 22.28 13.02 21.24
C THR A 361 23.33 11.97 20.89
N ASN A 362 22.96 10.93 20.12
CA ASN A 362 23.86 9.88 19.67
C ASN A 362 23.82 9.70 18.14
N PRO A 363 24.59 10.49 17.38
CA PRO A 363 24.56 10.42 15.91
C PRO A 363 24.97 9.06 15.31
N LYS A 364 25.68 8.21 16.04
CA LYS A 364 26.00 6.85 15.60
C LYS A 364 24.76 5.95 15.63
N LYS A 365 23.88 6.14 16.61
CA LYS A 365 22.72 5.27 16.82
C LYS A 365 21.71 5.34 15.67
N TRP A 366 21.33 6.54 15.22
CA TRP A 366 20.39 6.65 14.12
C TRP A 366 20.92 6.06 12.80
N ARG A 367 22.25 6.21 12.54
CA ARG A 367 22.89 5.62 11.37
C ARG A 367 22.88 4.10 11.43
N GLU A 368 23.25 3.53 12.58
CA GLU A 368 23.22 2.07 12.80
C GLU A 368 21.83 1.49 12.57
N ILE A 369 20.77 2.14 13.10
CA ILE A 369 19.38 1.73 12.89
C ILE A 369 19.04 1.80 11.40
N GLY A 370 19.36 2.89 10.71
CA GLY A 370 19.09 3.05 9.29
C GLY A 370 19.81 2.01 8.41
N GLU A 371 21.08 1.71 8.70
CA GLU A 371 21.84 0.66 8.00
C GLU A 371 21.25 -0.74 8.22
N ASN A 372 20.79 -1.03 9.44
CA ASN A 372 20.12 -2.29 9.74
C ASN A 372 18.75 -2.35 9.08
N ALA A 373 18.00 -1.24 9.06
CA ALA A 373 16.74 -1.10 8.35
C ALA A 373 16.89 -1.48 6.87
N ARG A 374 17.89 -0.95 6.19
CA ARG A 374 18.23 -1.28 4.80
C ARG A 374 18.44 -2.77 4.60
N LYS A 375 19.27 -3.41 5.43
CA LYS A 375 19.56 -4.86 5.35
C LYS A 375 18.28 -5.70 5.53
N THR A 376 17.40 -5.29 6.44
CA THR A 376 16.13 -5.98 6.69
C THR A 376 15.24 -5.96 5.46
N VAL A 377 15.03 -4.79 4.84
CA VAL A 377 14.15 -4.68 3.68
C VAL A 377 14.77 -5.21 2.39
N GLU A 378 16.08 -5.16 2.21
CA GLU A 378 16.76 -5.83 1.09
C GLU A 378 16.51 -7.34 1.11
N ARG A 379 16.57 -7.97 2.28
CA ARG A 379 16.28 -9.40 2.43
C ARG A 379 14.83 -9.75 2.14
N ASP A 380 13.87 -8.92 2.57
CA ASP A 380 12.46 -9.28 2.65
C ASP A 380 11.63 -8.63 1.51
N HIS A 381 12.10 -7.56 0.88
CA HIS A 381 11.32 -6.72 -0.04
C HIS A 381 11.99 -6.46 -1.41
N ASP A 382 13.20 -7.00 -1.67
CA ASP A 382 13.82 -6.78 -2.97
C ASP A 382 13.04 -7.51 -4.07
N ILE A 383 12.69 -6.78 -5.13
CA ILE A 383 12.05 -7.30 -6.34
C ILE A 383 12.83 -8.49 -6.92
N LYS A 384 14.17 -8.47 -6.82
CA LYS A 384 15.07 -9.55 -7.29
C LYS A 384 14.92 -10.84 -6.48
N ILE A 385 14.34 -10.77 -5.28
CA ILE A 385 14.04 -11.92 -4.41
C ILE A 385 12.56 -12.31 -4.55
N ILE A 386 11.67 -11.33 -4.54
CA ILE A 386 10.22 -11.57 -4.52
C ILE A 386 9.71 -12.10 -5.86
N ALA A 387 10.13 -11.52 -6.99
CA ALA A 387 9.62 -11.91 -8.29
C ALA A 387 9.99 -13.36 -8.70
N PRO A 388 11.23 -13.87 -8.48
CA PRO A 388 11.55 -15.28 -8.73
C PRO A 388 10.74 -16.26 -7.86
N ARG A 389 10.46 -15.90 -6.61
CA ARG A 389 9.59 -16.71 -5.74
C ARG A 389 8.17 -16.80 -6.27
N MET A 390 7.63 -15.68 -6.77
CA MET A 390 6.30 -15.62 -7.37
C MET A 390 6.24 -16.46 -8.65
N LEU A 391 7.21 -16.31 -9.54
CA LEU A 391 7.33 -17.11 -10.76
C LEU A 391 7.39 -18.61 -10.48
N ASN A 392 8.14 -19.03 -9.46
CA ASN A 392 8.23 -20.43 -9.06
C ASN A 392 6.84 -20.98 -8.63
N ILE A 393 6.01 -20.21 -7.96
CA ILE A 393 4.64 -20.64 -7.62
C ILE A 393 3.78 -20.72 -8.87
N TYR A 394 3.88 -19.76 -9.78
CA TYR A 394 3.18 -19.83 -11.07
C TYR A 394 3.50 -21.13 -11.80
N GLN A 395 4.78 -21.47 -11.92
CA GLN A 395 5.25 -22.70 -12.57
C GLN A 395 4.73 -23.96 -11.86
N LYS A 396 4.75 -23.99 -10.53
CA LYS A 396 4.19 -25.11 -9.75
C LYS A 396 2.70 -25.32 -9.99
N LEU A 397 1.92 -24.25 -10.08
CA LEU A 397 0.48 -24.35 -10.35
C LEU A 397 0.16 -24.95 -11.72
N LEU A 398 1.06 -24.81 -12.69
CA LEU A 398 0.88 -25.36 -14.03
C LEU A 398 1.28 -26.85 -14.14
N THR A 399 1.99 -27.38 -13.16
CA THR A 399 2.43 -28.79 -13.13
C THR A 399 1.46 -29.70 -12.36
N VAL A 400 0.49 -29.12 -11.69
CA VAL A 400 -0.60 -29.78 -10.94
C VAL A 400 -1.91 -29.64 -11.73
#